data_08affaa72f6bf916b72e3f1fcc63b054
#
_entry.id   08affaa72f6bf916b72e3f1fcc63b054
#
_cell.length_a   1.000
_cell.length_b   1.000
_cell.length_c   1.000
_cell.angle_alpha   90.00
_cell.angle_beta   90.00
_cell.angle_gamma   90.00
#
_symmetry.space_group_name_H-M   'P 1'
#
loop_
_entity.id
_entity.type
_entity.pdbx_description
1 polymer ?
#
loop_
_entity_poly.entity_id
_entity_poly.type
_entity_poly.pdbx_seq_one_letter_code
_entity_poly.pdbx_strand_id
1 'polypeptide(L)'
;VAWLIATRVVGHYEPFFAPISVVLVLGLAIEQRGRRAYEIAFGVALGIAIADLIVLALGTGTWQLMLVIGLAMSAAVLSGGGVMLVNQAAISGVLVATLPAPDLADTTHRFVDALVGGGVALAANAITPVDPVRLVRRYLEPLLARLSGTLVDIADALDHESHEEIVAALERARSLDPAVREMKIAVEAGQETISLAPTRRRKRGRVDQLAAAAEPIDLMIRNTRVLARACQRAIDLDEHIPPVVADSIRDLATSVSRLDRHLGGAPVRSTAREAALRAAAKATAALEETSNLSVSVIVGQIRSAATDLLLGLGMTNDQALDQVRSAREKLGI
;
A
#
# COMPACT_ATOMS: atom_id res chain seq x y z
N VAL A 1 9.72 26.12 -15.83
CA VAL A 1 8.36 26.43 -16.25
C VAL A 1 7.71 27.42 -15.30
N ALA A 2 7.61 27.13 -13.97
CA ALA A 2 6.97 28.03 -13.01
C ALA A 2 7.58 29.43 -12.99
N TRP A 3 8.92 29.53 -12.97
CA TRP A 3 9.63 30.79 -13.10
C TRP A 3 9.22 31.58 -14.35
N LEU A 4 9.18 30.90 -15.53
CA LEU A 4 8.79 31.55 -16.80
C LEU A 4 7.32 32.02 -16.79
N ILE A 5 6.42 31.27 -16.18
CA ILE A 5 5.02 31.69 -16.03
C ILE A 5 4.93 32.90 -15.13
N ALA A 6 5.58 32.88 -13.97
CA ALA A 6 5.56 34.01 -13.04
C ALA A 6 6.18 35.29 -13.63
N THR A 7 7.30 35.17 -14.41
CA THR A 7 7.94 36.33 -15.03
C THR A 7 7.23 36.83 -16.29
N ARG A 8 6.77 35.91 -17.20
CA ARG A 8 6.27 36.29 -18.52
C ARG A 8 4.74 36.49 -18.57
N VAL A 9 3.99 35.75 -17.72
CA VAL A 9 2.53 35.81 -17.71
C VAL A 9 2.02 36.69 -16.57
N VAL A 10 2.61 36.55 -15.36
CA VAL A 10 2.21 37.35 -14.20
C VAL A 10 2.96 38.66 -14.12
N GLY A 11 4.16 38.75 -14.68
CA GLY A 11 4.94 39.99 -14.75
C GLY A 11 5.77 40.26 -13.48
N HIS A 12 6.01 39.25 -12.64
CA HIS A 12 6.78 39.42 -11.42
C HIS A 12 8.29 39.47 -11.72
N TYR A 13 8.99 40.37 -11.04
CA TYR A 13 10.45 40.45 -11.06
C TYR A 13 11.01 39.56 -9.96
N GLU A 14 11.84 38.58 -10.31
CA GLU A 14 12.44 37.61 -9.36
C GLU A 14 11.45 36.75 -8.54
N PRO A 15 10.63 35.90 -9.17
CA PRO A 15 9.60 35.09 -8.50
C PRO A 15 10.20 33.84 -7.81
N PHE A 16 10.94 34.01 -6.72
CA PHE A 16 11.63 32.91 -5.99
C PHE A 16 10.66 31.84 -5.44
N PHE A 17 9.48 32.27 -5.02
CA PHE A 17 8.52 31.34 -4.43
C PHE A 17 7.89 30.37 -5.42
N ALA A 18 7.83 30.72 -6.71
CA ALA A 18 7.28 29.84 -7.72
C ALA A 18 8.08 28.54 -7.91
N PRO A 19 9.40 28.55 -8.14
CA PRO A 19 10.19 27.32 -8.24
C PRO A 19 10.31 26.58 -6.89
N ILE A 20 10.38 27.29 -5.76
CA ILE A 20 10.45 26.66 -4.43
C ILE A 20 9.16 25.85 -4.17
N SER A 21 7.99 26.42 -4.45
CA SER A 21 6.72 25.72 -4.33
C SER A 21 6.65 24.48 -5.21
N VAL A 22 7.17 24.54 -6.45
CA VAL A 22 7.23 23.37 -7.34
C VAL A 22 8.09 22.27 -6.72
N VAL A 23 9.29 22.60 -6.22
CA VAL A 23 10.21 21.60 -5.63
C VAL A 23 9.60 20.98 -4.38
N LEU A 24 8.99 21.79 -3.50
CA LEU A 24 8.33 21.29 -2.29
C LEU A 24 7.17 20.35 -2.62
N VAL A 25 6.29 20.75 -3.54
CA VAL A 25 5.12 19.95 -3.92
C VAL A 25 5.54 18.67 -4.64
N LEU A 26 6.47 18.72 -5.58
CA LEU A 26 6.94 17.54 -6.31
C LEU A 26 7.82 16.64 -5.45
N GLY A 27 8.74 17.21 -4.66
CA GLY A 27 9.71 16.46 -3.86
C GLY A 27 9.05 15.62 -2.76
N LEU A 28 8.05 16.17 -2.08
CA LEU A 28 7.33 15.48 -1.00
C LEU A 28 6.18 14.61 -1.48
N ALA A 29 5.71 14.81 -2.73
CA ALA A 29 4.59 14.08 -3.30
C ALA A 29 4.98 12.79 -4.05
N ILE A 30 6.24 12.35 -4.02
CA ILE A 30 6.75 11.25 -4.85
C ILE A 30 6.01 9.93 -4.59
N GLU A 31 5.59 9.64 -3.37
CA GLU A 31 4.95 8.38 -2.99
C GLU A 31 3.43 8.45 -2.80
N GLN A 32 2.84 9.65 -2.56
CA GLN A 32 1.41 9.81 -2.28
C GLN A 32 0.87 11.07 -2.99
N ARG A 33 0.36 10.93 -4.21
CA ARG A 33 0.41 11.96 -5.25
C ARG A 33 -0.80 12.88 -5.44
N GLY A 34 -1.98 12.59 -4.93
CA GLY A 34 -3.14 13.41 -5.21
C GLY A 34 -3.44 14.43 -4.11
N ARG A 35 -4.02 13.95 -3.04
CA ARG A 35 -4.43 14.76 -1.90
C ARG A 35 -3.26 15.45 -1.20
N ARG A 36 -2.11 14.76 -1.06
CA ARG A 36 -0.91 15.34 -0.44
C ARG A 36 -0.30 16.47 -1.23
N ALA A 37 -0.25 16.39 -2.56
CA ALA A 37 0.26 17.48 -3.39
C ALA A 37 -0.61 18.74 -3.24
N TYR A 38 -1.93 18.58 -3.16
CA TYR A 38 -2.86 19.67 -2.86
C TYR A 38 -2.64 20.22 -1.44
N GLU A 39 -2.55 19.34 -0.43
CA GLU A 39 -2.30 19.74 0.96
C GLU A 39 -0.98 20.51 1.10
N ILE A 40 0.08 20.08 0.42
CA ILE A 40 1.37 20.78 0.42
C ILE A 40 1.24 22.15 -0.26
N ALA A 41 0.67 22.21 -1.46
CA ALA A 41 0.52 23.47 -2.20
C ALA A 41 -0.33 24.48 -1.43
N PHE A 42 -1.44 24.03 -0.85
CA PHE A 42 -2.32 24.87 -0.06
C PHE A 42 -1.65 25.29 1.27
N GLY A 43 -0.93 24.38 1.94
CA GLY A 43 -0.17 24.68 3.15
C GLY A 43 0.91 25.73 2.92
N VAL A 44 1.65 25.64 1.80
CA VAL A 44 2.65 26.65 1.41
C VAL A 44 1.99 28.01 1.25
N ALA A 45 0.92 28.11 0.46
CA ALA A 45 0.22 29.36 0.22
C ALA A 45 -0.36 29.97 1.51
N LEU A 46 -0.98 29.13 2.36
CA LEU A 46 -1.54 29.54 3.64
C LEU A 46 -0.46 30.06 4.61
N GLY A 47 0.67 29.35 4.71
CA GLY A 47 1.79 29.75 5.56
C GLY A 47 2.39 31.08 5.12
N ILE A 48 2.58 31.28 3.82
CA ILE A 48 3.07 32.55 3.26
C ILE A 48 2.09 33.68 3.57
N ALA A 49 0.80 33.51 3.29
CA ALA A 49 -0.21 34.52 3.53
C ALA A 49 -0.29 34.99 4.98
N ILE A 50 -0.24 34.03 5.93
CA ILE A 50 -0.30 34.36 7.37
C ILE A 50 0.99 35.05 7.81
N ALA A 51 2.15 34.56 7.35
CA ALA A 51 3.43 35.16 7.72
C ALA A 51 3.55 36.61 7.21
N ASP A 52 3.26 36.84 5.93
CA ASP A 52 3.30 38.17 5.35
C ASP A 52 2.31 39.15 6.03
N LEU A 53 1.10 38.69 6.36
CA LEU A 53 0.11 39.51 7.06
C LEU A 53 0.63 39.94 8.45
N ILE A 54 1.25 39.01 9.19
CA ILE A 54 1.76 39.29 10.53
C ILE A 54 3.01 40.17 10.45
N VAL A 55 3.94 39.88 9.55
CA VAL A 55 5.15 40.68 9.37
C VAL A 55 4.82 42.10 8.92
N LEU A 56 3.84 42.28 8.04
CA LEU A 56 3.38 43.59 7.60
C LEU A 56 2.74 44.40 8.73
N ALA A 57 1.94 43.75 9.59
CA ALA A 57 1.21 44.40 10.65
C ALA A 57 2.06 44.66 11.90
N LEU A 58 2.96 43.74 12.27
CA LEU A 58 3.65 43.72 13.56
C LEU A 58 5.18 43.73 13.43
N GLY A 59 5.71 43.70 12.18
CA GLY A 59 7.14 43.64 11.92
C GLY A 59 7.72 42.23 12.15
N THR A 60 9.05 42.16 12.16
CA THR A 60 9.83 40.92 12.37
C THR A 60 10.37 40.83 13.78
N GLY A 61 10.42 39.61 14.34
CA GLY A 61 10.99 39.36 15.68
C GLY A 61 10.63 37.97 16.21
N THR A 62 11.22 37.60 17.35
CA THR A 62 11.07 36.25 17.92
C THR A 62 9.64 35.91 18.31
N TRP A 63 8.93 36.86 18.93
CA TRP A 63 7.53 36.60 19.35
C TRP A 63 6.58 36.61 18.14
N GLN A 64 6.85 37.43 17.10
CA GLN A 64 6.10 37.43 15.86
C GLN A 64 6.27 36.07 15.15
N LEU A 65 7.47 35.49 15.16
CA LEU A 65 7.71 34.17 14.61
C LEU A 65 6.88 33.10 15.31
N MET A 66 6.79 33.13 16.66
CA MET A 66 5.92 32.21 17.41
C MET A 66 4.44 32.40 17.04
N LEU A 67 4.01 33.62 16.85
CA LEU A 67 2.65 33.95 16.43
C LEU A 67 2.34 33.43 15.03
N VAL A 68 3.28 33.60 14.07
CA VAL A 68 3.17 33.06 12.71
C VAL A 68 2.99 31.56 12.74
N ILE A 69 3.84 30.82 13.47
CA ILE A 69 3.77 29.36 13.56
C ILE A 69 2.43 28.94 14.14
N GLY A 70 2.05 29.54 15.28
CA GLY A 70 0.80 29.19 15.96
C GLY A 70 -0.44 29.43 15.10
N LEU A 71 -0.53 30.58 14.43
CA LEU A 71 -1.66 30.91 13.57
C LEU A 71 -1.67 30.10 12.28
N ALA A 72 -0.51 29.87 11.64
CA ALA A 72 -0.43 29.06 10.44
C ALA A 72 -0.86 27.61 10.72
N MET A 73 -0.39 27.01 11.81
CA MET A 73 -0.81 25.67 12.21
C MET A 73 -2.29 25.63 12.57
N SER A 74 -2.80 26.61 13.35
CA SER A 74 -4.21 26.68 13.74
C SER A 74 -5.13 26.82 12.53
N ALA A 75 -4.80 27.71 11.58
CA ALA A 75 -5.56 27.89 10.36
C ALA A 75 -5.56 26.63 9.47
N ALA A 76 -4.41 25.93 9.41
CA ALA A 76 -4.30 24.68 8.69
C ALA A 76 -5.18 23.57 9.31
N VAL A 77 -5.23 23.48 10.65
CA VAL A 77 -6.12 22.54 11.36
C VAL A 77 -7.59 22.90 11.13
N LEU A 78 -7.95 24.18 11.28
CA LEU A 78 -9.33 24.66 11.10
C LEU A 78 -9.84 24.46 9.66
N SER A 79 -8.92 24.48 8.66
CA SER A 79 -9.28 24.15 7.26
C SER A 79 -9.54 22.66 7.01
N GLY A 80 -9.46 21.82 8.05
CA GLY A 80 -9.61 20.36 7.92
C GLY A 80 -8.38 19.68 7.33
N GLY A 81 -7.23 20.34 7.33
CA GLY A 81 -5.99 19.85 6.76
C GLY A 81 -5.37 18.71 7.56
N GLY A 82 -4.77 17.74 6.84
CA GLY A 82 -3.98 16.68 7.43
C GLY A 82 -2.64 17.21 7.98
N VAL A 83 -1.90 16.30 8.64
CA VAL A 83 -0.59 16.61 9.25
C VAL A 83 0.38 17.28 8.26
N MET A 84 0.30 16.90 6.98
CA MET A 84 1.17 17.45 5.94
C MET A 84 0.88 18.92 5.66
N LEU A 85 -0.38 19.31 5.60
CA LEU A 85 -0.79 20.72 5.42
C LEU A 85 -0.34 21.58 6.60
N VAL A 86 -0.53 21.08 7.82
CA VAL A 86 -0.14 21.78 9.06
C VAL A 86 1.37 22.00 9.11
N ASN A 87 2.16 20.97 8.84
CA ASN A 87 3.61 21.09 8.82
C ASN A 87 4.08 22.05 7.72
N GLN A 88 3.48 21.99 6.53
CA GLN A 88 3.89 22.80 5.41
C GLN A 88 3.54 24.28 5.64
N ALA A 89 2.38 24.57 6.21
CA ALA A 89 2.00 25.93 6.59
C ALA A 89 2.97 26.52 7.62
N ALA A 90 3.37 25.74 8.63
CA ALA A 90 4.35 26.17 9.63
C ALA A 90 5.72 26.45 8.99
N ILE A 91 6.27 25.52 8.21
CA ILE A 91 7.57 25.65 7.56
C ILE A 91 7.61 26.87 6.63
N SER A 92 6.60 27.03 5.79
CA SER A 92 6.51 28.16 4.86
C SER A 92 6.34 29.49 5.60
N GLY A 93 5.58 29.49 6.69
CA GLY A 93 5.43 30.66 7.56
C GLY A 93 6.75 31.09 8.21
N VAL A 94 7.51 30.13 8.74
CA VAL A 94 8.85 30.40 9.32
C VAL A 94 9.79 30.96 8.25
N LEU A 95 9.82 30.33 7.06
CA LEU A 95 10.70 30.77 5.97
C LEU A 95 10.42 32.25 5.59
N VAL A 96 9.16 32.61 5.44
CA VAL A 96 8.75 33.98 5.08
C VAL A 96 9.01 34.96 6.21
N ALA A 97 8.70 34.62 7.45
CA ALA A 97 8.91 35.48 8.62
C ALA A 97 10.39 35.78 8.91
N THR A 98 11.32 34.98 8.36
CA THR A 98 12.78 35.21 8.47
C THR A 98 13.37 36.05 7.33
N LEU A 99 12.57 36.35 6.31
CA LEU A 99 12.97 37.23 5.23
C LEU A 99 12.81 38.71 5.62
N PRO A 100 13.47 39.64 4.92
CA PRO A 100 13.22 41.08 5.11
C PRO A 100 11.74 41.39 5.00
N ALA A 101 11.26 42.35 5.83
CA ALA A 101 9.87 42.73 5.84
C ALA A 101 9.41 43.18 4.45
N PRO A 102 8.33 42.56 3.90
CA PRO A 102 7.82 42.89 2.57
C PRO A 102 7.09 44.23 2.61
N ASP A 103 7.03 44.91 1.46
CA ASP A 103 5.98 45.90 1.25
C ASP A 103 4.66 45.21 0.79
N LEU A 104 3.59 46.01 0.62
CA LEU A 104 2.28 45.44 0.20
C LEU A 104 2.31 44.76 -1.16
N ALA A 105 3.18 45.21 -2.07
CA ALA A 105 3.32 44.63 -3.41
C ALA A 105 4.04 43.27 -3.30
N ASP A 106 5.11 43.21 -2.54
CA ASP A 106 5.90 41.98 -2.33
C ASP A 106 5.07 40.86 -1.69
N THR A 107 4.21 41.19 -0.73
CA THR A 107 3.28 40.25 -0.08
C THR A 107 2.38 39.55 -1.10
N THR A 108 1.75 40.36 -1.97
CA THR A 108 0.86 39.83 -3.02
C THR A 108 1.66 38.97 -4.02
N HIS A 109 2.85 39.40 -4.41
CA HIS A 109 3.71 38.69 -5.35
C HIS A 109 4.13 37.32 -4.79
N ARG A 110 4.57 37.22 -3.54
CA ARG A 110 4.97 35.95 -2.87
C ARG A 110 3.83 34.94 -2.85
N PHE A 111 2.64 35.37 -2.48
CA PHE A 111 1.45 34.53 -2.45
C PHE A 111 1.06 34.00 -3.83
N VAL A 112 1.00 34.89 -4.84
CA VAL A 112 0.69 34.53 -6.22
C VAL A 112 1.75 33.57 -6.79
N ASP A 113 3.03 33.84 -6.55
CA ASP A 113 4.13 32.97 -6.96
C ASP A 113 3.99 31.56 -6.37
N ALA A 114 3.63 31.46 -5.08
CA ALA A 114 3.39 30.16 -4.45
C ALA A 114 2.23 29.39 -5.09
N LEU A 115 1.14 30.10 -5.44
CA LEU A 115 0.02 29.51 -6.17
C LEU A 115 0.39 29.08 -7.59
N VAL A 116 1.16 29.89 -8.33
CA VAL A 116 1.67 29.55 -9.66
C VAL A 116 2.57 28.33 -9.56
N GLY A 117 3.49 28.29 -8.60
CA GLY A 117 4.36 27.13 -8.36
C GLY A 117 3.59 25.87 -8.01
N GLY A 118 2.64 25.97 -7.07
CA GLY A 118 1.74 24.89 -6.69
C GLY A 118 0.91 24.37 -7.87
N GLY A 119 0.33 25.29 -8.66
CA GLY A 119 -0.43 24.95 -9.86
C GLY A 119 0.42 24.23 -10.93
N VAL A 120 1.63 24.71 -11.18
CA VAL A 120 2.57 24.05 -12.10
C VAL A 120 2.96 22.67 -11.60
N ALA A 121 3.21 22.50 -10.30
CA ALA A 121 3.53 21.21 -9.71
C ALA A 121 2.36 20.22 -9.82
N LEU A 122 1.13 20.68 -9.55
CA LEU A 122 -0.08 19.87 -9.73
C LEU A 122 -0.28 19.47 -11.19
N ALA A 123 -0.08 20.41 -12.14
CA ALA A 123 -0.15 20.14 -13.57
C ALA A 123 0.94 19.14 -14.01
N ALA A 124 2.17 19.32 -13.56
CA ALA A 124 3.28 18.40 -13.83
C ALA A 124 2.99 16.99 -13.27
N ASN A 125 2.42 16.91 -12.07
CA ASN A 125 2.00 15.66 -11.46
C ASN A 125 0.85 14.97 -12.23
N ALA A 126 -0.05 15.75 -12.83
CA ALA A 126 -1.10 15.23 -13.70
C ALA A 126 -0.58 14.72 -15.05
N ILE A 127 0.48 15.37 -15.58
CA ILE A 127 1.08 15.05 -16.89
C ILE A 127 2.11 13.90 -16.78
N THR A 128 2.85 13.80 -15.65
CA THR A 128 3.82 12.70 -15.40
C THR A 128 3.16 11.56 -14.65
N PRO A 129 2.59 10.62 -15.36
CA PRO A 129 1.76 9.61 -14.77
C PRO A 129 2.56 8.46 -14.17
N VAL A 130 2.49 8.28 -12.85
CA VAL A 130 2.75 6.97 -12.29
C VAL A 130 1.62 6.03 -12.72
N ASP A 131 2.01 4.93 -13.30
CA ASP A 131 1.07 3.86 -13.61
C ASP A 131 0.53 3.26 -12.31
N PRO A 132 -0.77 3.43 -11.98
CA PRO A 132 -1.30 2.96 -10.71
C PRO A 132 -1.25 1.43 -10.59
N VAL A 133 -1.32 0.71 -11.72
CA VAL A 133 -1.17 -0.76 -11.75
C VAL A 133 0.27 -1.15 -11.41
N ARG A 134 1.26 -0.46 -11.99
CA ARG A 134 2.69 -0.70 -11.67
C ARG A 134 3.01 -0.36 -10.22
N LEU A 135 2.40 0.70 -9.69
CA LEU A 135 2.59 1.08 -8.28
C LEU A 135 2.17 -0.06 -7.35
N VAL A 136 0.96 -0.59 -7.51
CA VAL A 136 0.45 -1.70 -6.69
C VAL A 136 1.28 -2.97 -6.91
N ARG A 137 1.58 -3.31 -8.17
CA ARG A 137 2.35 -4.51 -8.52
C ARG A 137 3.76 -4.53 -7.91
N ARG A 138 4.41 -3.38 -7.79
CA ARG A 138 5.74 -3.25 -7.17
C ARG A 138 5.81 -3.80 -5.75
N TYR A 139 4.71 -3.70 -4.98
CA TYR A 139 4.63 -4.21 -3.62
C TYR A 139 3.98 -5.59 -3.54
N LEU A 140 3.02 -5.87 -4.42
CA LEU A 140 2.28 -7.12 -4.43
C LEU A 140 3.13 -8.31 -4.91
N GLU A 141 3.87 -8.14 -6.00
CA GLU A 141 4.67 -9.20 -6.62
C GLU A 141 5.73 -9.79 -5.67
N PRO A 142 6.60 -8.99 -5.01
CA PRO A 142 7.56 -9.53 -4.06
C PRO A 142 6.89 -10.13 -2.82
N LEU A 143 5.73 -9.61 -2.40
CA LEU A 143 4.96 -10.16 -1.28
C LEU A 143 4.45 -11.57 -1.60
N LEU A 144 3.83 -11.78 -2.77
CA LEU A 144 3.35 -13.09 -3.20
C LEU A 144 4.47 -14.09 -3.46
N ALA A 145 5.60 -13.63 -4.01
CA ALA A 145 6.79 -14.47 -4.20
C ALA A 145 7.34 -14.98 -2.84
N ARG A 146 7.46 -14.07 -1.84
CA ARG A 146 7.88 -14.44 -0.49
C ARG A 146 6.89 -15.36 0.20
N LEU A 147 5.58 -15.13 0.04
CA LEU A 147 4.55 -16.00 0.60
C LEU A 147 4.61 -17.40 -0.01
N SER A 148 4.74 -17.52 -1.33
CA SER A 148 4.92 -18.80 -2.01
C SER A 148 6.16 -19.54 -1.52
N GLY A 149 7.30 -18.86 -1.39
CA GLY A 149 8.53 -19.43 -0.82
C GLY A 149 8.35 -19.90 0.62
N THR A 150 7.69 -19.10 1.48
CA THR A 150 7.42 -19.48 2.86
C THR A 150 6.54 -20.74 2.97
N LEU A 151 5.57 -20.92 2.08
CA LEU A 151 4.76 -22.14 2.04
C LEU A 151 5.60 -23.37 1.64
N VAL A 152 6.53 -23.20 0.69
CA VAL A 152 7.48 -24.27 0.32
C VAL A 152 8.36 -24.61 1.51
N ASP A 153 8.93 -23.62 2.20
CA ASP A 153 9.76 -23.83 3.38
C ASP A 153 9.01 -24.57 4.51
N ILE A 154 7.71 -24.30 4.70
CA ILE A 154 6.87 -25.02 5.67
C ILE A 154 6.71 -26.49 5.25
N ALA A 155 6.47 -26.75 3.96
CA ALA A 155 6.31 -28.10 3.45
C ALA A 155 7.61 -28.91 3.56
N ASP A 156 8.74 -28.30 3.26
CA ASP A 156 10.06 -28.95 3.36
C ASP A 156 10.43 -29.24 4.81
N ALA A 157 10.14 -28.31 5.74
CA ALA A 157 10.33 -28.53 7.17
C ALA A 157 9.48 -29.70 7.72
N LEU A 158 8.27 -29.93 7.17
CA LEU A 158 7.45 -31.09 7.52
C LEU A 158 8.07 -32.40 6.99
N ASP A 159 8.54 -32.42 5.74
CA ASP A 159 9.15 -33.62 5.16
C ASP A 159 10.46 -34.00 5.85
N HIS A 160 11.20 -33.01 6.37
CA HIS A 160 12.44 -33.23 7.12
C HIS A 160 12.21 -33.42 8.62
N GLU A 161 10.98 -33.26 9.11
CA GLU A 161 10.62 -33.25 10.53
C GLU A 161 11.54 -32.32 11.35
N SER A 162 11.95 -31.20 10.75
CA SER A 162 13.00 -30.32 11.24
C SER A 162 12.44 -29.17 12.06
N HIS A 163 12.69 -29.16 13.37
CA HIS A 163 12.34 -28.04 14.26
C HIS A 163 13.01 -26.72 13.83
N GLU A 164 14.29 -26.75 13.42
CA GLU A 164 15.02 -25.55 13.02
C GLU A 164 14.40 -24.93 11.76
N GLU A 165 14.09 -25.75 10.76
CA GLU A 165 13.51 -25.28 9.51
C GLU A 165 12.10 -24.68 9.70
N ILE A 166 11.25 -25.32 10.52
CA ILE A 166 9.90 -24.82 10.77
C ILE A 166 9.89 -23.51 11.58
N VAL A 167 10.82 -23.36 12.54
CA VAL A 167 11.00 -22.10 13.27
C VAL A 167 11.44 -21.00 12.31
N ALA A 168 12.39 -21.27 11.42
CA ALA A 168 12.84 -20.32 10.40
C ALA A 168 11.70 -19.97 9.42
N ALA A 169 10.88 -20.93 9.00
CA ALA A 169 9.71 -20.68 8.14
C ALA A 169 8.66 -19.83 8.85
N LEU A 170 8.41 -20.03 10.15
CA LEU A 170 7.50 -19.21 10.95
C LEU A 170 8.00 -17.76 11.06
N GLU A 171 9.29 -17.54 11.27
CA GLU A 171 9.86 -16.19 11.31
C GLU A 171 9.76 -15.51 9.93
N ARG A 172 9.97 -16.25 8.83
CA ARG A 172 9.71 -15.72 7.48
C ARG A 172 8.23 -15.32 7.30
N ALA A 173 7.29 -16.16 7.75
CA ALA A 173 5.86 -15.84 7.71
C ALA A 173 5.52 -14.56 8.50
N ARG A 174 6.11 -14.36 9.69
CA ARG A 174 5.94 -13.13 10.49
C ARG A 174 6.53 -11.91 9.82
N SER A 175 7.65 -12.06 9.11
CA SER A 175 8.31 -10.95 8.40
C SER A 175 7.53 -10.43 7.18
N LEU A 176 6.40 -11.03 6.82
CA LEU A 176 5.51 -10.54 5.74
C LEU A 176 4.62 -9.37 6.18
N ASP A 177 4.37 -9.17 7.49
CA ASP A 177 3.44 -8.15 7.98
C ASP A 177 3.77 -6.70 7.55
N PRO A 178 5.03 -6.24 7.56
CA PRO A 178 5.36 -4.92 7.03
C PRO A 178 5.02 -4.78 5.54
N ALA A 179 5.33 -5.81 4.74
CA ALA A 179 5.06 -5.80 3.29
C ALA A 179 3.55 -5.79 2.97
N VAL A 180 2.71 -6.42 3.82
CA VAL A 180 1.24 -6.30 3.71
C VAL A 180 0.79 -4.86 3.90
N ARG A 181 1.34 -4.15 4.89
CA ARG A 181 1.01 -2.74 5.13
C ARG A 181 1.41 -1.86 3.94
N GLU A 182 2.61 -2.07 3.39
CA GLU A 182 3.08 -1.35 2.21
C GLU A 182 2.19 -1.62 0.98
N MET A 183 1.79 -2.88 0.77
CA MET A 183 0.85 -3.26 -0.28
C MET A 183 -0.50 -2.53 -0.12
N LYS A 184 -1.08 -2.49 1.09
CA LYS A 184 -2.36 -1.78 1.33
C LYS A 184 -2.24 -0.28 1.05
N ILE A 185 -1.16 0.36 1.50
CA ILE A 185 -0.88 1.77 1.20
C ILE A 185 -0.76 1.99 -0.32
N ALA A 186 -0.08 1.09 -1.04
CA ALA A 186 0.06 1.19 -2.49
C ALA A 186 -1.28 1.01 -3.22
N VAL A 187 -2.16 0.14 -2.73
CA VAL A 187 -3.53 -0.05 -3.27
C VAL A 187 -4.36 1.22 -3.09
N GLU A 188 -4.38 1.81 -1.90
CA GLU A 188 -5.08 3.08 -1.62
C GLU A 188 -4.57 4.20 -2.53
N ALA A 189 -3.24 4.36 -2.66
CA ALA A 189 -2.62 5.33 -3.53
C ALA A 189 -2.96 5.09 -5.03
N GLY A 190 -3.05 3.82 -5.44
CA GLY A 190 -3.46 3.44 -6.79
C GLY A 190 -4.92 3.83 -7.09
N GLN A 191 -5.84 3.59 -6.16
CA GLN A 191 -7.26 3.95 -6.27
C GLN A 191 -7.44 5.47 -6.28
N GLU A 192 -6.72 6.19 -5.41
CA GLU A 192 -6.74 7.66 -5.39
C GLU A 192 -6.25 8.25 -6.72
N THR A 193 -5.16 7.70 -7.28
CA THR A 193 -4.62 8.12 -8.57
C THR A 193 -5.66 8.02 -9.70
N ILE A 194 -6.48 6.98 -9.69
CA ILE A 194 -7.55 6.79 -10.70
C ILE A 194 -8.70 7.77 -10.49
N SER A 195 -9.05 8.06 -9.23
CA SER A 195 -10.15 8.99 -8.92
C SER A 195 -9.86 10.41 -9.40
N LEU A 196 -8.60 10.84 -9.29
CA LEU A 196 -8.13 12.18 -9.61
C LEU A 196 -7.73 12.37 -11.09
N ALA A 197 -7.49 11.30 -11.85
CA ALA A 197 -7.03 11.38 -13.24
C ALA A 197 -8.03 10.75 -14.23
N PRO A 198 -8.95 11.53 -14.84
CA PRO A 198 -9.95 11.03 -15.79
C PRO A 198 -9.36 10.25 -16.97
N THR A 199 -8.16 10.63 -17.42
CA THR A 199 -7.44 9.97 -18.52
C THR A 199 -7.06 8.53 -18.24
N ARG A 200 -7.14 8.06 -16.98
CA ARG A 200 -6.75 6.73 -16.51
C ARG A 200 -7.91 5.80 -16.20
N ARG A 201 -9.14 6.22 -16.45
CA ARG A 201 -10.34 5.39 -16.26
C ARG A 201 -10.25 4.02 -16.94
N ARG A 202 -9.48 3.90 -18.04
CA ARG A 202 -9.22 2.61 -18.70
C ARG A 202 -8.46 1.59 -17.82
N LYS A 203 -7.69 2.04 -16.81
CA LYS A 203 -6.97 1.17 -15.89
C LYS A 203 -7.74 0.87 -14.60
N ARG A 204 -8.93 1.46 -14.42
CA ARG A 204 -9.75 1.31 -13.22
C ARG A 204 -10.03 -0.16 -12.91
N GLY A 205 -10.53 -0.93 -13.87
CA GLY A 205 -10.85 -2.34 -13.64
C GLY A 205 -9.65 -3.18 -13.18
N ARG A 206 -8.43 -2.83 -13.64
CA ARG A 206 -7.21 -3.52 -13.18
C ARG A 206 -6.83 -3.15 -11.75
N VAL A 207 -6.94 -1.89 -11.39
CA VAL A 207 -6.66 -1.46 -10.00
C VAL A 207 -7.74 -1.99 -9.06
N ASP A 208 -9.01 -1.97 -9.46
CA ASP A 208 -10.11 -2.55 -8.68
C ASP A 208 -9.90 -4.05 -8.46
N GLN A 209 -9.40 -4.79 -9.47
CA GLN A 209 -9.04 -6.21 -9.34
C GLN A 209 -7.91 -6.41 -8.31
N LEU A 210 -6.84 -5.61 -8.37
CA LEU A 210 -5.74 -5.67 -7.42
C LEU A 210 -6.20 -5.29 -6.00
N ALA A 211 -7.05 -4.29 -5.88
CA ALA A 211 -7.63 -3.85 -4.62
C ALA A 211 -8.53 -4.94 -4.00
N ALA A 212 -9.37 -5.58 -4.81
CA ALA A 212 -10.22 -6.68 -4.36
C ALA A 212 -9.42 -7.91 -3.87
N ALA A 213 -8.20 -8.12 -4.39
CA ALA A 213 -7.34 -9.22 -3.97
C ALA A 213 -6.56 -8.90 -2.68
N ALA A 214 -6.43 -7.64 -2.28
CA ALA A 214 -5.56 -7.23 -1.17
C ALA A 214 -5.98 -7.81 0.19
N GLU A 215 -7.27 -7.79 0.52
CA GLU A 215 -7.77 -8.34 1.78
C GLU A 215 -7.69 -9.88 1.82
N PRO A 216 -8.10 -10.64 0.80
CA PRO A 216 -7.85 -12.08 0.72
C PRO A 216 -6.38 -12.46 0.89
N ILE A 217 -5.45 -11.70 0.31
CA ILE A 217 -4.00 -11.94 0.45
C ILE A 217 -3.55 -11.70 1.91
N ASP A 218 -4.03 -10.67 2.59
CA ASP A 218 -3.73 -10.44 4.01
C ASP A 218 -4.23 -11.61 4.88
N LEU A 219 -5.47 -12.07 4.65
CA LEU A 219 -6.04 -13.22 5.37
C LEU A 219 -5.23 -14.49 5.13
N MET A 220 -4.83 -14.76 3.89
CA MET A 220 -4.00 -15.90 3.54
C MET A 220 -2.64 -15.87 4.25
N ILE A 221 -2.00 -14.69 4.37
CA ILE A 221 -0.74 -14.54 5.10
C ILE A 221 -0.94 -14.82 6.60
N ARG A 222 -2.05 -14.37 7.18
CA ARG A 222 -2.40 -14.68 8.58
C ARG A 222 -2.61 -16.18 8.76
N ASN A 223 -3.34 -16.83 7.86
CA ASN A 223 -3.55 -18.28 7.88
C ASN A 223 -2.24 -19.05 7.71
N THR A 224 -1.30 -18.57 6.87
CA THR A 224 0.03 -19.16 6.72
C THR A 224 0.84 -19.10 8.01
N ARG A 225 0.76 -18.02 8.80
CA ARG A 225 1.42 -17.94 10.11
C ARG A 225 0.83 -18.92 11.12
N VAL A 226 -0.49 -19.08 11.11
CA VAL A 226 -1.16 -20.05 11.98
C VAL A 226 -0.81 -21.47 11.55
N LEU A 227 -0.75 -21.74 10.25
CA LEU A 227 -0.31 -22.99 9.65
C LEU A 227 1.12 -23.35 10.11
N ALA A 228 2.08 -22.44 9.92
CA ALA A 228 3.47 -22.66 10.34
C ALA A 228 3.59 -22.97 11.84
N ARG A 229 2.81 -22.25 12.67
CA ARG A 229 2.78 -22.52 14.13
C ARG A 229 2.16 -23.86 14.46
N ALA A 230 1.13 -24.29 13.73
CA ALA A 230 0.51 -25.61 13.91
C ALA A 230 1.48 -26.72 13.51
N CYS A 231 2.20 -26.56 12.38
CA CYS A 231 3.25 -27.48 11.95
C CYS A 231 4.40 -27.55 12.95
N GLN A 232 4.87 -26.40 13.46
CA GLN A 232 5.89 -26.38 14.52
C GLN A 232 5.46 -27.18 15.74
N ARG A 233 4.23 -26.98 16.22
CA ARG A 233 3.72 -27.69 17.39
C ARG A 233 3.61 -29.19 17.14
N ALA A 234 3.23 -29.62 15.95
CA ALA A 234 3.15 -31.03 15.60
C ALA A 234 4.54 -31.69 15.61
N ILE A 235 5.56 -31.00 15.07
CA ILE A 235 6.96 -31.45 15.13
C ILE A 235 7.48 -31.51 16.60
N ASP A 236 7.19 -30.45 17.39
CA ASP A 236 7.61 -30.38 18.81
C ASP A 236 7.02 -31.49 19.67
N LEU A 237 5.84 -32.00 19.29
CA LEU A 237 5.16 -33.11 19.99
C LEU A 237 5.45 -34.50 19.40
N ASP A 238 6.35 -34.56 18.40
CA ASP A 238 6.67 -35.81 17.68
C ASP A 238 5.41 -36.50 17.10
N GLU A 239 4.45 -35.70 16.61
CA GLU A 239 3.20 -36.18 16.04
C GLU A 239 3.40 -36.58 14.58
N HIS A 240 2.95 -37.77 14.21
CA HIS A 240 2.99 -38.19 12.80
C HIS A 240 2.09 -37.33 11.91
N ILE A 241 2.68 -36.69 10.93
CA ILE A 241 1.98 -35.90 9.91
C ILE A 241 2.04 -36.65 8.58
N PRO A 242 0.89 -37.03 8.00
CA PRO A 242 0.88 -37.70 6.69
C PRO A 242 1.59 -36.88 5.61
N PRO A 243 2.44 -37.47 4.74
CA PRO A 243 3.18 -36.73 3.69
C PRO A 243 2.29 -35.93 2.74
N VAL A 244 1.05 -36.35 2.54
CA VAL A 244 0.05 -35.65 1.72
C VAL A 244 -0.23 -34.22 2.22
N VAL A 245 0.04 -33.92 3.50
CA VAL A 245 -0.09 -32.58 4.09
C VAL A 245 0.98 -31.64 3.50
N ALA A 246 2.24 -32.07 3.45
CA ALA A 246 3.31 -31.29 2.82
C ALA A 246 3.03 -31.05 1.33
N ASP A 247 2.57 -32.06 0.61
CA ASP A 247 2.15 -31.93 -0.79
C ASP A 247 1.01 -30.94 -0.98
N SER A 248 0.04 -30.90 -0.06
CA SER A 248 -1.06 -29.95 -0.13
C SER A 248 -0.60 -28.51 0.11
N ILE A 249 0.39 -28.29 0.96
CA ILE A 249 1.01 -26.97 1.18
C ILE A 249 1.79 -26.53 -0.08
N ARG A 250 2.48 -27.44 -0.77
CA ARG A 250 3.14 -27.15 -2.07
C ARG A 250 2.13 -26.79 -3.17
N ASP A 251 0.96 -27.41 -3.18
CA ASP A 251 -0.13 -27.01 -4.08
C ASP A 251 -0.65 -25.59 -3.76
N LEU A 252 -0.74 -25.19 -2.46
CA LEU A 252 -1.02 -23.79 -2.08
C LEU A 252 0.06 -22.85 -2.61
N ALA A 253 1.35 -23.16 -2.42
CA ALA A 253 2.46 -22.35 -2.92
C ALA A 253 2.36 -22.16 -4.45
N THR A 254 2.06 -23.25 -5.17
CA THR A 254 1.81 -23.21 -6.63
C THR A 254 0.63 -22.30 -6.97
N SER A 255 -0.46 -22.35 -6.21
CA SER A 255 -1.63 -21.49 -6.43
C SER A 255 -1.29 -20.02 -6.20
N VAL A 256 -0.51 -19.69 -5.16
CA VAL A 256 -0.02 -18.31 -4.89
C VAL A 256 0.80 -17.77 -6.06
N SER A 257 1.75 -18.56 -6.56
CA SER A 257 2.57 -18.17 -7.72
C SER A 257 1.73 -17.94 -8.98
N ARG A 258 0.65 -18.71 -9.16
CA ARG A 258 -0.29 -18.53 -10.28
C ARG A 258 -1.23 -17.34 -10.06
N LEU A 259 -1.65 -17.07 -8.81
CA LEU A 259 -2.40 -15.86 -8.46
C LEU A 259 -1.59 -14.61 -8.82
N ASP A 260 -0.29 -14.56 -8.48
CA ASP A 260 0.58 -13.45 -8.87
C ASP A 260 0.60 -13.23 -10.38
N ARG A 261 0.80 -14.30 -11.15
CA ARG A 261 0.77 -14.23 -12.62
C ARG A 261 -0.60 -13.78 -13.16
N HIS A 262 -1.70 -14.25 -12.57
CA HIS A 262 -3.05 -13.80 -12.92
C HIS A 262 -3.24 -12.32 -12.68
N LEU A 263 -2.87 -11.83 -11.49
CA LEU A 263 -2.89 -10.42 -11.15
C LEU A 263 -1.91 -9.59 -12.00
N GLY A 264 -0.87 -10.22 -12.55
CA GLY A 264 0.01 -9.67 -13.59
C GLY A 264 -0.62 -9.57 -14.99
N GLY A 265 -1.75 -10.25 -15.23
CA GLY A 265 -2.47 -10.25 -16.50
C GLY A 265 -2.34 -11.55 -17.30
N ALA A 266 -1.64 -12.57 -16.79
CA ALA A 266 -1.56 -13.86 -17.46
C ALA A 266 -2.90 -14.63 -17.38
N PRO A 267 -3.28 -15.39 -18.41
CA PRO A 267 -4.54 -16.15 -18.45
C PRO A 267 -4.43 -17.48 -17.68
N VAL A 268 -4.00 -17.43 -16.43
CA VAL A 268 -3.74 -18.61 -15.58
C VAL A 268 -4.73 -18.77 -14.41
N ARG A 269 -5.89 -18.10 -14.47
CA ARG A 269 -6.90 -18.13 -13.42
C ARG A 269 -7.41 -19.54 -13.12
N SER A 270 -7.69 -20.34 -14.16
CA SER A 270 -8.17 -21.72 -14.01
C SER A 270 -7.14 -22.60 -13.31
N THR A 271 -5.89 -22.53 -13.73
CA THR A 271 -4.82 -23.34 -13.14
C THR A 271 -4.45 -22.93 -11.72
N ALA A 272 -4.58 -21.63 -11.39
CA ALA A 272 -4.45 -21.16 -10.00
C ALA A 272 -5.56 -21.75 -9.11
N ARG A 273 -6.81 -21.69 -9.59
CA ARG A 273 -7.96 -22.27 -8.93
C ARG A 273 -7.82 -23.78 -8.71
N GLU A 274 -7.42 -24.52 -9.75
CA GLU A 274 -7.20 -25.98 -9.66
C GLU A 274 -6.15 -26.34 -8.61
N ALA A 275 -5.05 -25.58 -8.52
CA ALA A 275 -4.03 -25.82 -7.51
C ALA A 275 -4.57 -25.58 -6.08
N ALA A 276 -5.35 -24.50 -5.86
CA ALA A 276 -5.98 -24.26 -4.57
C ALA A 276 -6.95 -25.37 -4.17
N LEU A 277 -7.75 -25.87 -5.12
CA LEU A 277 -8.70 -26.96 -4.87
C LEU A 277 -7.98 -28.30 -4.61
N ARG A 278 -6.90 -28.59 -5.34
CA ARG A 278 -6.08 -29.78 -5.03
C ARG A 278 -5.48 -29.72 -3.64
N ALA A 279 -4.97 -28.56 -3.22
CA ALA A 279 -4.47 -28.37 -1.87
C ALA A 279 -5.54 -28.69 -0.84
N ALA A 280 -6.74 -28.15 -0.98
CA ALA A 280 -7.86 -28.40 -0.07
C ALA A 280 -8.31 -29.87 -0.07
N ALA A 281 -8.34 -30.52 -1.24
CA ALA A 281 -8.74 -31.93 -1.38
C ALA A 281 -7.74 -32.86 -0.72
N LYS A 282 -6.44 -32.73 -1.03
CA LYS A 282 -5.36 -33.52 -0.43
C LYS A 282 -5.30 -33.33 1.08
N ALA A 283 -5.37 -32.08 1.57
CA ALA A 283 -5.41 -31.81 2.98
C ALA A 283 -6.59 -32.50 3.69
N THR A 284 -7.75 -32.51 3.05
CA THR A 284 -8.94 -33.19 3.61
C THR A 284 -8.76 -34.70 3.63
N ALA A 285 -8.10 -35.30 2.62
CA ALA A 285 -7.80 -36.73 2.58
C ALA A 285 -6.89 -37.17 3.76
N ALA A 286 -5.97 -36.33 4.21
CA ALA A 286 -5.13 -36.62 5.37
C ALA A 286 -5.91 -36.95 6.65
N LEU A 287 -7.14 -36.45 6.79
CA LEU A 287 -7.99 -36.73 7.96
C LEU A 287 -8.55 -38.18 7.98
N GLU A 288 -8.41 -38.92 6.90
CA GLU A 288 -8.75 -40.36 6.89
C GLU A 288 -7.63 -41.24 7.44
N GLU A 289 -6.40 -40.73 7.32
CA GLU A 289 -5.22 -41.43 7.80
C GLU A 289 -4.98 -41.23 9.31
N THR A 290 -5.47 -40.12 9.85
CA THR A 290 -5.23 -39.77 11.26
C THR A 290 -6.34 -38.89 11.84
N SER A 291 -6.67 -39.15 13.12
CA SER A 291 -7.55 -38.32 13.94
C SER A 291 -6.81 -37.31 14.84
N ASN A 292 -5.51 -37.09 14.57
CA ASN A 292 -4.65 -36.19 15.34
C ASN A 292 -5.19 -34.76 15.30
N LEU A 293 -5.22 -34.09 16.46
CA LEU A 293 -5.73 -32.72 16.58
C LEU A 293 -4.86 -31.71 15.83
N SER A 294 -3.53 -31.86 15.85
CA SER A 294 -2.61 -30.97 15.16
C SER A 294 -2.82 -31.05 13.64
N VAL A 295 -2.95 -32.26 13.09
CA VAL A 295 -3.26 -32.45 11.67
C VAL A 295 -4.61 -31.83 11.32
N SER A 296 -5.63 -31.95 12.17
CA SER A 296 -6.93 -31.31 11.95
C SER A 296 -6.83 -29.80 11.89
N VAL A 297 -6.02 -29.18 12.75
CA VAL A 297 -5.78 -27.72 12.73
C VAL A 297 -5.02 -27.33 11.46
N ILE A 298 -3.98 -28.07 11.07
CA ILE A 298 -3.21 -27.82 9.83
C ILE A 298 -4.12 -27.87 8.62
N VAL A 299 -4.95 -28.93 8.50
CA VAL A 299 -5.93 -29.08 7.41
C VAL A 299 -6.91 -27.90 7.38
N GLY A 300 -7.41 -27.48 8.55
CA GLY A 300 -8.28 -26.32 8.65
C GLY A 300 -7.64 -25.05 8.09
N GLN A 301 -6.35 -24.81 8.37
CA GLN A 301 -5.61 -23.64 7.86
C GLN A 301 -5.34 -23.73 6.36
N ILE A 302 -5.01 -24.92 5.83
CA ILE A 302 -4.84 -25.13 4.38
C ILE A 302 -6.15 -24.83 3.65
N ARG A 303 -7.29 -25.32 4.16
CA ARG A 303 -8.59 -25.06 3.56
C ARG A 303 -8.98 -23.58 3.62
N SER A 304 -8.68 -22.90 4.73
CA SER A 304 -8.91 -21.45 4.87
C SER A 304 -8.05 -20.66 3.86
N ALA A 305 -6.76 -20.98 3.76
CA ALA A 305 -5.87 -20.36 2.79
C ALA A 305 -6.29 -20.63 1.33
N ALA A 306 -6.79 -21.84 1.03
CA ALA A 306 -7.35 -22.15 -0.29
C ALA A 306 -8.60 -21.31 -0.60
N THR A 307 -9.47 -21.08 0.40
CA THR A 307 -10.64 -20.19 0.27
C THR A 307 -10.19 -18.76 -0.03
N ASP A 308 -9.23 -18.22 0.73
CA ASP A 308 -8.70 -16.89 0.50
C ASP A 308 -8.07 -16.72 -0.89
N LEU A 309 -7.37 -17.77 -1.38
CA LEU A 309 -6.87 -17.80 -2.76
C LEU A 309 -7.97 -17.69 -3.80
N LEU A 310 -9.08 -18.41 -3.61
CA LEU A 310 -10.23 -18.36 -4.52
C LEU A 310 -10.90 -16.97 -4.49
N LEU A 311 -11.00 -16.34 -3.32
CA LEU A 311 -11.46 -14.95 -3.17
C LEU A 311 -10.53 -13.99 -3.91
N GLY A 312 -9.21 -14.15 -3.76
CA GLY A 312 -8.18 -13.37 -4.47
C GLY A 312 -8.25 -13.53 -6.00
N LEU A 313 -8.76 -14.65 -6.50
CA LEU A 313 -9.06 -14.89 -7.91
C LEU A 313 -10.41 -14.28 -8.36
N GLY A 314 -11.11 -13.55 -7.46
CA GLY A 314 -12.36 -12.86 -7.75
C GLY A 314 -13.61 -13.75 -7.69
N MET A 315 -13.60 -14.81 -6.88
CA MET A 315 -14.81 -15.58 -6.56
C MET A 315 -15.57 -14.92 -5.40
N THR A 316 -16.87 -15.16 -5.31
CA THR A 316 -17.64 -14.78 -4.12
C THR A 316 -17.35 -15.77 -2.98
N ASN A 317 -17.62 -15.33 -1.74
CA ASN A 317 -17.38 -16.16 -0.56
C ASN A 317 -18.14 -17.51 -0.63
N ASP A 318 -19.43 -17.47 -1.01
CA ASP A 318 -20.25 -18.67 -1.13
C ASP A 318 -19.70 -19.64 -2.18
N GLN A 319 -19.28 -19.10 -3.35
CA GLN A 319 -18.65 -19.91 -4.40
C GLN A 319 -17.35 -20.55 -3.93
N ALA A 320 -16.49 -19.80 -3.23
CA ALA A 320 -15.21 -20.30 -2.73
C ALA A 320 -15.43 -21.42 -1.69
N LEU A 321 -16.33 -21.22 -0.73
CA LEU A 321 -16.66 -22.21 0.30
C LEU A 321 -17.25 -23.48 -0.30
N ASP A 322 -18.21 -23.37 -1.23
CA ASP A 322 -18.81 -24.53 -1.90
C ASP A 322 -17.79 -25.33 -2.69
N GLN A 323 -16.86 -24.64 -3.37
CA GLN A 323 -15.81 -25.31 -4.12
C GLN A 323 -14.82 -26.03 -3.22
N VAL A 324 -14.37 -25.40 -2.12
CA VAL A 324 -13.46 -26.03 -1.16
C VAL A 324 -14.14 -27.22 -0.48
N ARG A 325 -15.44 -27.12 -0.17
CA ARG A 325 -16.23 -28.22 0.42
C ARG A 325 -16.32 -29.42 -0.52
N SER A 326 -16.59 -29.17 -1.80
CA SER A 326 -16.78 -30.22 -2.82
C SER A 326 -15.47 -30.59 -3.56
N ALA A 327 -14.32 -30.03 -3.16
CA ALA A 327 -13.07 -30.20 -3.89
C ALA A 327 -12.63 -31.67 -3.98
N ARG A 328 -12.77 -32.42 -2.90
CA ARG A 328 -12.40 -33.83 -2.82
C ARG A 328 -13.24 -34.71 -3.75
N GLU A 329 -14.57 -34.56 -3.69
CA GLU A 329 -15.50 -35.32 -4.52
C GLU A 329 -15.25 -35.05 -6.03
N LYS A 330 -15.06 -33.77 -6.40
CA LYS A 330 -14.82 -33.37 -7.80
C LYS A 330 -13.48 -33.81 -8.37
N LEU A 331 -12.47 -34.00 -7.55
CA LEU A 331 -11.12 -34.42 -7.97
C LEU A 331 -10.90 -35.91 -7.83
N GLY A 332 -11.84 -36.66 -7.22
CA GLY A 332 -11.73 -38.11 -7.02
C GLY A 332 -10.57 -38.51 -6.08
N ILE A 333 -10.28 -37.70 -5.10
CA ILE A 333 -9.19 -37.87 -4.11
C ILE A 333 -9.78 -38.35 -2.80
#